data_cc575932e3308b8135996da5e3fb446d
#
_entry.id   cc575932e3308b8135996da5e3fb446d
#
_cell.length_a   1.000
_cell.length_b   1.000
_cell.length_c   1.000
_cell.angle_alpha   90.00
_cell.angle_beta   90.00
_cell.angle_gamma   90.00
#
_symmetry.space_group_name_H-M   'P 1'
#
loop_
_entity.id
_entity.type
_entity.pdbx_description
1 polymer ?
#
loop_
_entity_poly.entity_id
_entity_poly.type
_entity_poly.pdbx_seq_one_letter_code
_entity_poly.pdbx_strand_id
1 'polypeptide(L)'
;MTRTILIVGATGSIGLHAARRALAAGYRTCALVRDRIRAARLLPTGTTLLVGDATDTPTVANAVEDVDAVVFTHGSHGGEGEAESIDYGIVSTVLGALKNPDVHVSLMTTIGITVHDSLYNRATQAYDWKRRSERLVRRSGHPYTIVRPGWFGHNEPDQRKLVFLQGDTRRVRRSSDGAIARDEIARVLIDAIAIPEAAYTTLELVSERGPEQPDLVSLFAALEHDEPGTHDAILDPDTLPLSAEPPAVLEQLDAIGRVVAPHSSAATSRGFGAS
;
A
#
# COMPACT_ATOMS: atom_id res chain seq x y z
N MET A 1 10.44 -21.97 -1.56
CA MET A 1 11.28 -20.95 -2.25
C MET A 1 11.27 -19.69 -1.42
N THR A 2 12.37 -18.92 -1.39
CA THR A 2 12.43 -17.63 -0.68
C THR A 2 11.66 -16.59 -1.48
N ARG A 3 10.66 -15.94 -0.87
CA ARG A 3 9.88 -14.88 -1.54
C ARG A 3 10.73 -13.64 -1.80
N THR A 4 10.51 -12.99 -2.93
CA THR A 4 11.17 -11.73 -3.32
C THR A 4 10.23 -10.55 -3.07
N ILE A 5 10.72 -9.54 -2.37
CA ILE A 5 9.96 -8.31 -2.06
C ILE A 5 10.64 -7.12 -2.73
N LEU A 6 9.88 -6.32 -3.46
CA LEU A 6 10.30 -5.01 -3.96
C LEU A 6 9.82 -3.91 -3.01
N ILE A 7 10.73 -3.06 -2.55
CA ILE A 7 10.39 -1.88 -1.75
C ILE A 7 10.56 -0.62 -2.59
N VAL A 8 9.47 0.09 -2.80
CA VAL A 8 9.41 1.42 -3.44
C VAL A 8 9.45 2.48 -2.34
N GLY A 9 10.44 3.37 -2.38
CA GLY A 9 10.70 4.33 -1.30
C GLY A 9 11.64 3.82 -0.21
N ALA A 10 12.43 2.77 -0.48
CA ALA A 10 13.30 2.09 0.48
C ALA A 10 14.31 3.00 1.21
N THR A 11 14.75 4.12 0.61
CA THR A 11 15.68 5.09 1.22
C THR A 11 15.00 6.13 2.10
N GLY A 12 13.66 6.11 2.20
CA GLY A 12 12.87 6.95 3.09
C GLY A 12 12.90 6.48 4.55
N SER A 13 12.36 7.29 5.47
CA SER A 13 12.40 7.02 6.92
C SER A 13 11.67 5.73 7.33
N ILE A 14 10.60 5.35 6.64
CA ILE A 14 9.88 4.09 6.83
C ILE A 14 10.56 2.97 6.03
N GLY A 15 10.94 3.25 4.78
CA GLY A 15 11.53 2.27 3.87
C GLY A 15 12.82 1.63 4.39
N LEU A 16 13.65 2.39 5.13
CA LEU A 16 14.84 1.85 5.81
C LEU A 16 14.52 0.78 6.85
N HIS A 17 13.44 0.98 7.61
CA HIS A 17 12.96 -0.02 8.57
C HIS A 17 12.32 -1.21 7.84
N ALA A 18 11.57 -0.96 6.77
CA ALA A 18 10.98 -2.02 5.94
C ALA A 18 12.06 -2.93 5.33
N ALA A 19 13.14 -2.37 4.79
CA ALA A 19 14.25 -3.14 4.24
C ALA A 19 14.94 -4.02 5.32
N ARG A 20 15.16 -3.47 6.52
CA ARG A 20 15.72 -4.25 7.65
C ARG A 20 14.79 -5.38 8.08
N ARG A 21 13.49 -5.08 8.20
CA ARG A 21 12.48 -6.08 8.59
C ARG A 21 12.35 -7.19 7.56
N ALA A 22 12.31 -6.85 6.28
CA ALA A 22 12.20 -7.82 5.19
C ALA A 22 13.39 -8.80 5.16
N LEU A 23 14.61 -8.29 5.31
CA LEU A 23 15.81 -9.15 5.41
C LEU A 23 15.78 -10.03 6.66
N ALA A 24 15.39 -9.47 7.82
CA ALA A 24 15.29 -10.22 9.07
C ALA A 24 14.23 -11.33 9.00
N ALA A 25 13.15 -11.12 8.23
CA ALA A 25 12.13 -12.12 7.95
C ALA A 25 12.55 -13.16 6.88
N GLY A 26 13.76 -13.05 6.32
CA GLY A 26 14.31 -14.01 5.36
C GLY A 26 13.88 -13.79 3.91
N TYR A 27 13.30 -12.63 3.58
CA TYR A 27 12.94 -12.30 2.21
C TYR A 27 14.15 -11.89 1.37
N ARG A 28 14.16 -12.23 0.08
CA ARG A 28 15.01 -11.57 -0.91
C ARG A 28 14.48 -10.14 -1.08
N THR A 29 15.25 -9.16 -0.60
CA THR A 29 14.82 -7.77 -0.55
C THR A 29 15.44 -6.96 -1.67
N CYS A 30 14.61 -6.42 -2.56
CA CYS A 30 14.97 -5.53 -3.66
C CYS A 30 14.49 -4.10 -3.34
N ALA A 31 15.27 -3.10 -3.71
CA ALA A 31 14.94 -1.70 -3.55
C ALA A 31 15.09 -0.96 -4.88
N LEU A 32 14.01 -0.36 -5.38
CA LEU A 32 14.07 0.55 -6.54
C LEU A 32 14.52 1.93 -6.06
N VAL A 33 15.67 2.38 -6.56
CA VAL A 33 16.35 3.57 -6.06
C VAL A 33 16.89 4.42 -7.21
N ARG A 34 16.82 5.75 -7.08
CA ARG A 34 17.33 6.69 -8.09
C ARG A 34 18.86 6.88 -7.99
N ASP A 35 19.40 6.83 -6.78
CA ASP A 35 20.82 7.05 -6.48
C ASP A 35 21.41 5.81 -5.80
N ARG A 36 22.19 5.04 -6.56
CA ARG A 36 22.86 3.82 -6.09
C ARG A 36 23.85 4.09 -4.95
N ILE A 37 24.62 5.19 -5.04
CA ILE A 37 25.67 5.49 -4.05
C ILE A 37 25.04 5.84 -2.71
N ARG A 38 24.04 6.70 -2.73
CA ARG A 38 23.27 7.05 -1.53
C ARG A 38 22.57 5.82 -0.94
N ALA A 39 21.91 5.03 -1.77
CA ALA A 39 21.18 3.84 -1.33
C ALA A 39 22.11 2.81 -0.68
N ALA A 40 23.28 2.55 -1.25
CA ALA A 40 24.27 1.62 -0.69
C ALA A 40 24.82 2.02 0.69
N ARG A 41 24.77 3.33 1.02
CA ARG A 41 25.19 3.84 2.33
C ARG A 41 24.08 3.74 3.38
N LEU A 42 22.82 3.77 2.98
CA LEU A 42 21.65 3.85 3.86
C LEU A 42 21.02 2.49 4.11
N LEU A 43 20.89 1.66 3.06
CA LEU A 43 20.19 0.39 3.12
C LEU A 43 21.06 -0.70 3.75
N PRO A 44 20.45 -1.65 4.45
CA PRO A 44 21.16 -2.75 5.07
C PRO A 44 21.84 -3.63 4.01
N THR A 45 23.01 -4.18 4.37
CA THR A 45 23.73 -5.18 3.55
C THR A 45 22.79 -6.36 3.26
N GLY A 46 22.81 -6.83 2.01
CA GLY A 46 21.89 -7.88 1.53
C GLY A 46 20.68 -7.35 0.75
N THR A 47 20.45 -6.01 0.74
CA THR A 47 19.47 -5.41 -0.15
C THR A 47 19.99 -5.34 -1.58
N THR A 48 19.24 -5.91 -2.54
CA THR A 48 19.52 -5.78 -3.98
C THR A 48 19.07 -4.41 -4.46
N LEU A 49 19.97 -3.61 -5.04
CA LEU A 49 19.66 -2.27 -5.53
C LEU A 49 19.33 -2.31 -7.03
N LEU A 50 18.08 -2.01 -7.37
CA LEU A 50 17.60 -1.79 -8.73
C LEU A 50 17.63 -0.28 -8.98
N VAL A 51 18.41 0.16 -9.96
CA VAL A 51 18.59 1.62 -10.21
C VAL A 51 17.64 2.07 -11.30
N GLY A 52 16.84 3.09 -10.97
CA GLY A 52 15.92 3.72 -11.90
C GLY A 52 14.86 4.57 -11.22
N ASP A 53 14.00 5.17 -12.01
CA ASP A 53 12.88 5.97 -11.53
C ASP A 53 11.60 5.12 -11.51
N ALA A 54 10.84 5.21 -10.41
CA ALA A 54 9.59 4.48 -10.24
C ALA A 54 8.42 5.04 -11.09
N THR A 55 8.64 6.17 -11.76
CA THR A 55 7.70 6.74 -12.75
C THR A 55 7.99 6.25 -14.17
N ASP A 56 9.14 5.60 -14.39
CA ASP A 56 9.55 5.10 -15.71
C ASP A 56 9.07 3.66 -15.92
N THR A 57 8.11 3.49 -16.82
CA THR A 57 7.47 2.18 -17.08
C THR A 57 8.45 1.06 -17.45
N PRO A 58 9.43 1.23 -18.35
CA PRO A 58 10.42 0.19 -18.65
C PRO A 58 11.25 -0.24 -17.44
N THR A 59 11.71 0.72 -16.64
CA THR A 59 12.43 0.46 -15.39
C THR A 59 11.60 -0.35 -14.40
N VAL A 60 10.35 0.06 -14.22
CA VAL A 60 9.42 -0.62 -13.30
C VAL A 60 9.11 -2.03 -13.78
N ALA A 61 8.85 -2.23 -15.08
CA ALA A 61 8.58 -3.55 -15.64
C ALA A 61 9.70 -4.56 -15.35
N ASN A 62 10.95 -4.13 -15.46
CA ASN A 62 12.10 -4.97 -15.10
C ASN A 62 12.20 -5.21 -13.58
N ALA A 63 11.83 -4.20 -12.77
CA ALA A 63 11.94 -4.31 -11.32
C ALA A 63 10.90 -5.24 -10.70
N VAL A 64 9.75 -5.44 -11.37
CA VAL A 64 8.62 -6.27 -10.87
C VAL A 64 8.54 -7.65 -11.51
N GLU A 65 9.49 -8.05 -12.36
CA GLU A 65 9.40 -9.28 -13.17
C GLU A 65 9.24 -10.56 -12.32
N ASP A 66 10.01 -10.67 -11.23
CA ASP A 66 10.09 -11.87 -10.39
C ASP A 66 9.80 -11.54 -8.90
N VAL A 67 8.82 -10.70 -8.62
CA VAL A 67 8.48 -10.34 -7.24
C VAL A 67 7.24 -11.10 -6.75
N ASP A 68 7.25 -11.45 -5.48
CA ASP A 68 6.10 -12.04 -4.78
C ASP A 68 5.30 -10.98 -3.99
N ALA A 69 5.94 -9.83 -3.72
CA ALA A 69 5.26 -8.70 -3.08
C ALA A 69 5.90 -7.36 -3.45
N VAL A 70 5.08 -6.30 -3.43
CA VAL A 70 5.53 -4.91 -3.55
C VAL A 70 5.09 -4.14 -2.30
N VAL A 71 6.03 -3.40 -1.72
CA VAL A 71 5.78 -2.57 -0.52
C VAL A 71 6.04 -1.11 -0.87
N PHE A 72 4.99 -0.29 -0.80
CA PHE A 72 5.06 1.15 -1.04
C PHE A 72 5.22 1.90 0.26
N THR A 73 6.39 2.55 0.43
CA THR A 73 6.72 3.39 1.60
C THR A 73 7.09 4.82 1.20
N HIS A 74 6.87 5.15 -0.07
CA HIS A 74 7.13 6.48 -0.61
C HIS A 74 5.99 7.44 -0.27
N GLY A 75 6.24 8.73 -0.46
CA GLY A 75 5.25 9.79 -0.34
C GLY A 75 5.81 11.11 -0.84
N SER A 76 4.92 11.98 -1.32
CA SER A 76 5.23 13.33 -1.74
C SER A 76 5.64 14.22 -0.55
N HIS A 77 6.37 15.30 -0.83
CA HIS A 77 6.79 16.29 0.17
C HIS A 77 5.95 17.57 0.13
N GLY A 78 4.91 17.63 -0.71
CA GLY A 78 3.97 18.74 -0.81
C GLY A 78 4.32 19.76 -1.88
N GLY A 79 5.22 19.44 -2.81
CA GLY A 79 5.42 20.22 -4.03
C GLY A 79 4.20 20.20 -4.94
N GLU A 80 4.06 21.20 -5.81
CA GLU A 80 2.98 21.29 -6.79
C GLU A 80 3.01 20.07 -7.73
N GLY A 81 1.89 19.36 -7.88
CA GLY A 81 1.78 18.16 -8.70
C GLY A 81 2.45 16.90 -8.15
N GLU A 82 3.20 17.00 -7.04
CA GLU A 82 3.89 15.83 -6.47
C GLU A 82 2.93 14.77 -5.94
N ALA A 83 1.79 15.17 -5.38
CA ALA A 83 0.82 14.22 -4.88
C ALA A 83 0.26 13.33 -6.02
N GLU A 84 -0.01 13.91 -7.18
CA GLU A 84 -0.42 13.16 -8.37
C GLU A 84 0.70 12.28 -8.90
N SER A 85 1.87 12.85 -9.16
CA SER A 85 2.96 12.12 -9.83
C SER A 85 3.62 11.08 -8.93
N ILE A 86 3.78 11.36 -7.64
CA ILE A 86 4.48 10.52 -6.69
C ILE A 86 3.51 9.59 -5.96
N ASP A 87 2.50 10.13 -5.25
CA ASP A 87 1.63 9.29 -4.43
C ASP A 87 0.74 8.38 -5.28
N TYR A 88 0.29 8.86 -6.44
CA TYR A 88 -0.59 8.11 -7.35
C TYR A 88 0.14 7.51 -8.55
N GLY A 89 0.93 8.30 -9.27
CA GLY A 89 1.56 7.90 -10.52
C GLY A 89 2.50 6.71 -10.37
N ILE A 90 3.30 6.66 -9.30
CA ILE A 90 4.18 5.52 -9.00
C ILE A 90 3.34 4.25 -8.76
N VAL A 91 2.26 4.32 -7.98
CA VAL A 91 1.39 3.16 -7.71
C VAL A 91 0.75 2.66 -9.01
N SER A 92 0.22 3.59 -9.84
CA SER A 92 -0.34 3.27 -11.15
C SER A 92 0.66 2.57 -12.08
N THR A 93 1.89 3.10 -12.17
CA THR A 93 2.95 2.54 -13.02
C THR A 93 3.34 1.12 -12.57
N VAL A 94 3.50 0.92 -11.26
CA VAL A 94 3.88 -0.39 -10.72
C VAL A 94 2.77 -1.42 -10.90
N LEU A 95 1.53 -1.09 -10.55
CA LEU A 95 0.40 -2.01 -10.72
C LEU A 95 0.18 -2.38 -12.19
N GLY A 96 0.32 -1.42 -13.11
CA GLY A 96 0.21 -1.68 -14.56
C GLY A 96 1.30 -2.58 -15.13
N ALA A 97 2.43 -2.72 -14.43
CA ALA A 97 3.55 -3.59 -14.84
C ALA A 97 3.49 -4.99 -14.23
N LEU A 98 2.72 -5.21 -13.16
CA LEU A 98 2.56 -6.52 -12.53
C LEU A 98 1.81 -7.48 -13.45
N LYS A 99 2.37 -8.68 -13.67
CA LYS A 99 1.78 -9.73 -14.50
C LYS A 99 1.26 -10.91 -13.70
N ASN A 100 1.88 -11.18 -12.54
CA ASN A 100 1.47 -12.26 -11.65
C ASN A 100 0.36 -11.76 -10.72
N PRO A 101 -0.88 -12.30 -10.80
CA PRO A 101 -2.01 -11.86 -9.99
C PRO A 101 -1.84 -12.13 -8.47
N ASP A 102 -0.94 -13.03 -8.10
CA ASP A 102 -0.73 -13.42 -6.71
C ASP A 102 0.27 -12.50 -5.97
N VAL A 103 0.80 -11.46 -6.63
CA VAL A 103 1.70 -10.50 -5.98
C VAL A 103 0.96 -9.74 -4.90
N HIS A 104 1.46 -9.84 -3.65
CA HIS A 104 0.88 -9.08 -2.54
C HIS A 104 1.30 -7.61 -2.59
N VAL A 105 0.35 -6.69 -2.44
CA VAL A 105 0.59 -5.23 -2.47
C VAL A 105 0.39 -4.65 -1.08
N SER A 106 1.48 -4.24 -0.41
CA SER A 106 1.41 -3.47 0.84
C SER A 106 1.54 -1.98 0.53
N LEU A 107 0.49 -1.19 0.75
CA LEU A 107 0.47 0.24 0.48
C LEU A 107 0.40 1.04 1.77
N MET A 108 1.34 1.97 1.98
CA MET A 108 1.27 2.96 3.04
C MET A 108 0.65 4.26 2.53
N THR A 109 -0.38 4.74 3.22
CA THR A 109 -0.99 6.05 2.96
C THR A 109 -0.98 6.92 4.22
N THR A 110 -2.12 7.34 4.75
CA THR A 110 -2.20 8.17 5.96
C THR A 110 -3.58 8.10 6.62
N ILE A 111 -3.63 8.21 7.93
CA ILE A 111 -4.87 8.45 8.67
C ILE A 111 -5.51 9.79 8.24
N GLY A 112 -6.83 9.92 8.30
CA GLY A 112 -7.57 11.12 7.89
C GLY A 112 -7.69 11.31 6.38
N ILE A 113 -7.41 10.25 5.59
CA ILE A 113 -7.42 10.30 4.12
C ILE A 113 -8.80 10.63 3.54
N THR A 114 -9.87 10.34 4.27
CA THR A 114 -11.25 10.64 3.84
C THR A 114 -11.68 12.09 4.11
N VAL A 115 -10.79 12.93 4.69
CA VAL A 115 -11.10 14.35 4.95
C VAL A 115 -10.85 15.18 3.69
N HIS A 116 -11.74 15.01 2.70
CA HIS A 116 -11.69 15.69 1.41
C HIS A 116 -11.71 17.22 1.54
N ASP A 117 -12.63 17.78 2.35
CA ASP A 117 -12.89 19.22 2.45
C ASP A 117 -11.89 20.00 3.33
N SER A 118 -10.80 19.38 3.78
CA SER A 118 -9.82 20.09 4.60
C SER A 118 -9.08 21.19 3.83
N LEU A 119 -8.71 22.28 4.52
CA LEU A 119 -7.89 23.35 3.91
C LEU A 119 -6.58 22.80 3.32
N TYR A 120 -5.95 21.86 4.02
CA TYR A 120 -4.73 21.21 3.54
C TYR A 120 -4.99 20.44 2.25
N ASN A 121 -6.04 19.62 2.18
CA ASN A 121 -6.32 18.84 0.98
C ASN A 121 -6.74 19.73 -0.19
N ARG A 122 -7.52 20.79 0.06
CA ARG A 122 -7.85 21.78 -1.00
C ARG A 122 -6.61 22.47 -1.59
N ALA A 123 -5.59 22.67 -0.77
CA ALA A 123 -4.34 23.31 -1.21
C ALA A 123 -3.37 22.32 -1.90
N THR A 124 -3.32 21.08 -1.49
CA THR A 124 -2.30 20.10 -1.91
C THR A 124 -2.85 18.91 -2.69
N GLN A 125 -4.15 18.63 -2.58
CA GLN A 125 -4.82 17.42 -3.06
C GLN A 125 -4.17 16.09 -2.56
N ALA A 126 -3.34 16.16 -1.53
CA ALA A 126 -2.53 15.03 -1.08
C ALA A 126 -3.38 13.85 -0.56
N TYR A 127 -4.51 14.13 0.12
CA TYR A 127 -5.40 13.06 0.58
C TYR A 127 -6.17 12.43 -0.58
N ASP A 128 -6.66 13.24 -1.52
CA ASP A 128 -7.39 12.73 -2.68
C ASP A 128 -6.51 11.85 -3.54
N TRP A 129 -5.27 12.26 -3.82
CA TRP A 129 -4.34 11.45 -4.61
C TRP A 129 -3.93 10.15 -3.91
N LYS A 130 -3.73 10.18 -2.58
CA LYS A 130 -3.50 8.95 -1.80
C LYS A 130 -4.73 8.04 -1.80
N ARG A 131 -5.96 8.60 -1.67
CA ARG A 131 -7.20 7.82 -1.75
C ARG A 131 -7.37 7.16 -3.13
N ARG A 132 -7.04 7.90 -4.21
CA ARG A 132 -7.02 7.36 -5.58
C ARG A 132 -6.03 6.21 -5.73
N SER A 133 -4.87 6.30 -5.08
CA SER A 133 -3.89 5.19 -5.04
C SER A 133 -4.45 3.95 -4.37
N GLU A 134 -5.15 4.11 -3.26
CA GLU A 134 -5.85 3.00 -2.59
C GLU A 134 -6.91 2.39 -3.50
N ARG A 135 -7.67 3.22 -4.25
CA ARG A 135 -8.65 2.76 -5.24
C ARG A 135 -8.00 1.94 -6.35
N LEU A 136 -6.83 2.35 -6.86
CA LEU A 136 -6.08 1.56 -7.83
C LEU A 136 -5.70 0.18 -7.26
N VAL A 137 -5.19 0.14 -6.02
CA VAL A 137 -4.81 -1.11 -5.37
C VAL A 137 -6.01 -2.03 -5.21
N ARG A 138 -7.17 -1.53 -4.73
CA ARG A 138 -8.39 -2.35 -4.59
C ARG A 138 -8.89 -2.86 -5.94
N ARG A 139 -8.85 -2.00 -6.97
CA ARG A 139 -9.29 -2.36 -8.33
C ARG A 139 -8.33 -3.32 -9.05
N SER A 140 -7.07 -3.39 -8.62
CA SER A 140 -6.06 -4.24 -9.26
C SER A 140 -6.33 -5.74 -9.14
N GLY A 141 -7.13 -6.15 -8.15
CA GLY A 141 -7.42 -7.56 -7.89
C GLY A 141 -6.29 -8.35 -7.23
N HIS A 142 -5.11 -7.76 -7.05
CA HIS A 142 -4.03 -8.35 -6.27
C HIS A 142 -4.43 -8.50 -4.79
N PRO A 143 -3.95 -9.52 -4.05
CA PRO A 143 -4.04 -9.49 -2.60
C PRO A 143 -3.30 -8.26 -2.07
N TYR A 144 -3.92 -7.51 -1.14
CA TYR A 144 -3.33 -6.28 -0.64
C TYR A 144 -3.57 -6.08 0.86
N THR A 145 -2.72 -5.24 1.43
CA THR A 145 -2.91 -4.62 2.76
C THR A 145 -2.65 -3.14 2.64
N ILE A 146 -3.66 -2.30 2.92
CA ILE A 146 -3.53 -0.85 2.93
C ILE A 146 -3.41 -0.38 4.37
N VAL A 147 -2.30 0.27 4.71
CA VAL A 147 -2.00 0.77 6.04
C VAL A 147 -2.01 2.29 6.03
N ARG A 148 -2.86 2.88 6.87
CA ARG A 148 -3.01 4.31 7.10
C ARG A 148 -2.39 4.66 8.46
N PRO A 149 -1.08 4.92 8.57
CA PRO A 149 -0.46 5.23 9.84
C PRO A 149 -0.92 6.59 10.38
N GLY A 150 -0.98 6.67 11.70
CA GLY A 150 -1.10 7.92 12.43
C GLY A 150 0.20 8.75 12.35
N TRP A 151 0.34 9.71 13.26
CA TRP A 151 1.49 10.62 13.29
C TRP A 151 2.75 9.89 13.74
N PHE A 152 3.65 9.61 12.82
CA PHE A 152 4.88 8.87 13.12
C PHE A 152 5.95 9.76 13.74
N GLY A 153 6.59 9.21 14.81
CA GLY A 153 7.59 9.91 15.61
C GLY A 153 7.01 10.84 16.67
N HIS A 154 5.71 10.70 16.99
CA HIS A 154 5.03 11.41 18.06
C HIS A 154 4.56 10.49 19.20
N ASN A 155 4.92 9.21 19.15
CA ASN A 155 4.63 8.24 20.20
C ASN A 155 5.66 8.32 21.33
N GLU A 156 5.20 8.06 22.56
CA GLU A 156 6.09 7.89 23.71
C GLU A 156 6.85 6.55 23.63
N PRO A 157 7.99 6.40 24.33
CA PRO A 157 8.78 5.16 24.27
C PRO A 157 8.04 3.90 24.70
N ASP A 158 7.04 4.02 25.60
CA ASP A 158 6.20 2.95 26.10
C ASP A 158 4.93 2.70 25.28
N GLN A 159 4.71 3.48 24.22
CA GLN A 159 3.59 3.31 23.27
C GLN A 159 4.01 2.36 22.14
N ARG A 160 3.96 1.04 22.41
CA ARG A 160 4.33 0.01 21.44
C ARG A 160 3.17 -0.97 21.15
N LYS A 161 2.08 -0.93 21.94
CA LYS A 161 0.90 -1.75 21.70
C LYS A 161 0.18 -1.25 20.47
N LEU A 162 0.19 -2.03 19.38
CA LEU A 162 -0.47 -1.69 18.13
C LEU A 162 -1.99 -1.77 18.25
N VAL A 163 -2.66 -0.82 17.64
CA VAL A 163 -4.13 -0.77 17.51
C VAL A 163 -4.47 -0.59 16.04
N PHE A 164 -5.27 -1.51 15.51
CA PHE A 164 -5.82 -1.46 14.16
C PHE A 164 -7.23 -0.91 14.25
N LEU A 165 -7.52 0.10 13.44
CA LEU A 165 -8.82 0.76 13.36
C LEU A 165 -9.30 0.74 11.90
N GLN A 166 -10.59 0.96 11.69
CA GLN A 166 -11.19 1.06 10.37
C GLN A 166 -12.23 2.19 10.30
N GLY A 167 -12.54 2.66 9.08
CA GLY A 167 -13.55 3.69 8.82
C GLY A 167 -13.04 5.11 8.92
N ASP A 168 -11.74 5.30 9.08
CA ASP A 168 -11.05 6.61 9.12
C ASP A 168 -11.78 7.64 10.00
N THR A 169 -12.11 7.22 11.24
CA THR A 169 -12.94 8.02 12.17
C THR A 169 -12.15 9.09 12.91
N ARG A 170 -10.82 9.00 12.97
CA ARG A 170 -9.93 9.94 13.65
C ARG A 170 -9.47 11.05 12.70
N ARG A 171 -10.11 12.22 12.74
CA ARG A 171 -10.03 13.27 11.71
C ARG A 171 -9.64 14.64 12.22
N VAL A 172 -9.12 14.77 13.44
CA VAL A 172 -8.72 16.06 14.04
C VAL A 172 -7.47 16.63 13.36
N ARG A 173 -6.67 15.76 12.73
CA ARG A 173 -5.42 16.10 12.03
C ARG A 173 -4.33 16.64 12.97
N ARG A 174 -4.21 15.98 14.11
CA ARG A 174 -3.18 16.23 15.13
C ARG A 174 -2.70 14.87 15.67
N SER A 175 -1.60 14.88 16.40
CA SER A 175 -1.07 13.67 17.07
C SER A 175 -2.07 13.03 18.05
N SER A 176 -3.14 13.77 18.44
CA SER A 176 -4.27 13.22 19.20
C SER A 176 -5.10 12.19 18.41
N ASP A 177 -5.01 12.16 17.08
CA ASP A 177 -5.64 11.13 16.24
C ASP A 177 -4.95 9.78 16.40
N GLY A 178 -3.76 9.78 16.95
CA GLY A 178 -2.93 8.62 17.24
C GLY A 178 -1.52 8.79 16.69
N ALA A 179 -0.56 8.24 17.41
CA ALA A 179 0.84 8.25 17.03
C ALA A 179 1.34 6.81 16.83
N ILE A 180 2.43 6.65 16.08
CA ILE A 180 3.03 5.35 15.77
C ILE A 180 4.54 5.50 15.52
N ALA A 181 5.32 4.50 15.89
CA ALA A 181 6.74 4.44 15.57
C ALA A 181 6.97 3.98 14.12
N ARG A 182 8.01 4.49 13.47
CA ARG A 182 8.32 4.17 12.06
C ARG A 182 8.68 2.71 11.84
N ASP A 183 9.35 2.09 12.79
CA ASP A 183 9.68 0.66 12.75
C ASP A 183 8.45 -0.23 12.87
N GLU A 184 7.43 0.19 13.64
CA GLU A 184 6.15 -0.52 13.72
C GLU A 184 5.33 -0.41 12.43
N ILE A 185 5.32 0.75 11.79
CA ILE A 185 4.69 0.88 10.46
C ILE A 185 5.33 -0.12 9.48
N ALA A 186 6.66 -0.14 9.44
CA ALA A 186 7.41 -1.05 8.59
C ALA A 186 7.15 -2.52 8.94
N ARG A 187 7.03 -2.85 10.23
CA ARG A 187 6.68 -4.18 10.72
C ARG A 187 5.33 -4.62 10.18
N VAL A 188 4.29 -3.80 10.32
CA VAL A 188 2.94 -4.14 9.85
C VAL A 188 2.93 -4.34 8.33
N LEU A 189 3.58 -3.46 7.55
CA LEU A 189 3.65 -3.57 6.09
C LEU A 189 4.35 -4.85 5.61
N ILE A 190 5.40 -5.30 6.29
CA ILE A 190 6.18 -6.48 5.90
C ILE A 190 5.53 -7.77 6.42
N ASP A 191 5.07 -7.79 7.67
CA ASP A 191 4.51 -9.00 8.29
C ASP A 191 3.18 -9.38 7.63
N ALA A 192 2.38 -8.40 7.17
CA ALA A 192 1.14 -8.61 6.43
C ALA A 192 1.30 -9.54 5.21
N ILE A 193 2.45 -9.52 4.54
CA ILE A 193 2.72 -10.34 3.34
C ILE A 193 2.62 -11.86 3.63
N ALA A 194 2.91 -12.26 4.88
CA ALA A 194 2.88 -13.67 5.29
C ALA A 194 1.61 -14.07 6.03
N ILE A 195 0.72 -13.12 6.35
CA ILE A 195 -0.50 -13.33 7.13
C ILE A 195 -1.70 -13.38 6.18
N PRO A 196 -2.36 -14.54 6.00
CA PRO A 196 -3.51 -14.66 5.10
C PRO A 196 -4.66 -13.71 5.47
N GLU A 197 -4.88 -13.47 6.77
CA GLU A 197 -5.92 -12.58 7.29
C GLU A 197 -5.66 -11.10 6.98
N ALA A 198 -4.46 -10.75 6.53
CA ALA A 198 -4.12 -9.39 6.13
C ALA A 198 -4.52 -9.07 4.67
N ALA A 199 -4.82 -10.09 3.86
CA ALA A 199 -5.21 -9.88 2.48
C ALA A 199 -6.58 -9.17 2.38
N TYR A 200 -6.66 -8.19 1.47
CA TYR A 200 -7.86 -7.39 1.22
C TYR A 200 -8.34 -6.60 2.44
N THR A 201 -7.40 -6.07 3.23
CA THR A 201 -7.70 -5.25 4.39
C THR A 201 -7.19 -3.82 4.23
N THR A 202 -7.97 -2.87 4.74
CA THR A 202 -7.60 -1.46 4.93
C THR A 202 -7.72 -1.13 6.40
N LEU A 203 -6.66 -0.56 6.99
CA LEU A 203 -6.62 -0.25 8.42
C LEU A 203 -5.91 1.08 8.69
N GLU A 204 -6.36 1.80 9.73
CA GLU A 204 -5.60 2.85 10.37
C GLU A 204 -4.73 2.21 11.47
N LEU A 205 -3.45 2.63 11.49
CA LEU A 205 -2.45 2.09 12.40
C LEU A 205 -1.98 3.14 13.40
N VAL A 206 -2.25 2.89 14.68
CA VAL A 206 -1.76 3.71 15.79
C VAL A 206 -1.18 2.83 16.89
N SER A 207 -0.53 3.43 17.88
CA SER A 207 -0.04 2.73 19.06
C SER A 207 -0.58 3.34 20.36
N GLU A 208 -0.79 2.47 21.34
CA GLU A 208 -1.13 2.81 22.72
C GLU A 208 -0.03 2.40 23.67
N ARG A 209 -0.13 2.82 24.93
CA ARG A 209 0.79 2.38 25.99
C ARG A 209 0.68 0.89 26.21
N GLY A 210 1.82 0.24 26.30
CA GLY A 210 1.96 -1.19 26.48
C GLY A 210 2.98 -1.81 25.55
N PRO A 211 3.34 -3.07 25.77
CA PRO A 211 4.30 -3.78 24.93
C PRO A 211 3.72 -4.07 23.55
N GLU A 212 4.60 -4.21 22.56
CA GLU A 212 4.21 -4.68 21.22
C GLU A 212 3.68 -6.13 21.32
N GLN A 213 2.75 -6.47 20.44
CA GLN A 213 2.26 -7.84 20.33
C GLN A 213 3.33 -8.72 19.64
N PRO A 214 3.49 -9.98 20.07
CA PRO A 214 4.49 -10.89 19.49
C PRO A 214 4.19 -11.22 18.02
N ASP A 215 2.92 -11.29 17.65
CA ASP A 215 2.43 -11.48 16.28
C ASP A 215 1.24 -10.56 15.98
N LEU A 216 0.84 -10.47 14.72
CA LEU A 216 -0.23 -9.60 14.24
C LEU A 216 -1.47 -10.36 13.74
N VAL A 217 -1.46 -11.70 13.77
CA VAL A 217 -2.53 -12.53 13.20
C VAL A 217 -3.88 -12.17 13.81
N SER A 218 -3.97 -12.10 15.15
CA SER A 218 -5.22 -11.77 15.84
C SER A 218 -5.72 -10.35 15.55
N LEU A 219 -4.81 -9.41 15.28
CA LEU A 219 -5.19 -8.04 14.92
C LEU A 219 -5.78 -7.98 13.51
N PHE A 220 -5.18 -8.68 12.54
CA PHE A 220 -5.72 -8.78 11.19
C PHE A 220 -7.03 -9.57 11.13
N ALA A 221 -7.12 -10.68 11.86
CA ALA A 221 -8.34 -11.51 11.93
C ALA A 221 -9.57 -10.78 12.53
N ALA A 222 -9.35 -9.68 13.25
CA ALA A 222 -10.42 -8.86 13.81
C ALA A 222 -10.93 -7.77 12.85
N LEU A 223 -10.29 -7.58 11.69
CA LEU A 223 -10.68 -6.58 10.72
C LEU A 223 -11.79 -7.09 9.80
N GLU A 224 -12.64 -6.19 9.35
CA GLU A 224 -13.52 -6.44 8.22
C GLU A 224 -12.72 -6.34 6.92
N HIS A 225 -12.93 -7.30 6.01
CA HIS A 225 -12.25 -7.31 4.72
C HIS A 225 -13.00 -6.43 3.72
N ASP A 226 -12.24 -5.72 2.89
CA ASP A 226 -12.80 -5.02 1.75
C ASP A 226 -13.39 -6.02 0.74
N GLU A 227 -14.55 -5.71 0.17
CA GLU A 227 -15.14 -6.56 -0.86
C GLU A 227 -14.32 -6.47 -2.17
N PRO A 228 -14.09 -7.59 -2.87
CA PRO A 228 -13.34 -7.58 -4.12
C PRO A 228 -13.91 -6.61 -5.16
N GLY A 229 -13.05 -5.77 -5.70
CA GLY A 229 -13.43 -4.82 -6.74
C GLY A 229 -14.12 -3.54 -6.28
N THR A 230 -14.24 -3.31 -4.96
CA THR A 230 -14.70 -2.02 -4.43
C THR A 230 -13.67 -0.92 -4.70
N HIS A 231 -14.12 0.33 -4.64
CA HIS A 231 -13.24 1.49 -4.82
C HIS A 231 -12.73 2.01 -3.48
N ASP A 232 -13.57 2.02 -2.46
CA ASP A 232 -13.24 2.50 -1.12
C ASP A 232 -13.27 1.36 -0.11
N ALA A 233 -12.63 1.53 1.06
CA ALA A 233 -12.64 0.54 2.13
C ALA A 233 -14.06 0.38 2.70
N ILE A 234 -14.35 -0.84 3.17
CA ILE A 234 -15.72 -1.26 3.56
C ILE A 234 -16.40 -0.31 4.57
N LEU A 235 -15.64 0.32 5.46
CA LEU A 235 -16.18 1.23 6.49
C LEU A 235 -15.90 2.71 6.18
N ASP A 236 -15.31 3.04 5.03
CA ASP A 236 -15.00 4.43 4.69
C ASP A 236 -16.26 5.24 4.37
N PRO A 237 -16.35 6.51 4.81
CA PRO A 237 -17.41 7.40 4.38
C PRO A 237 -17.22 7.82 2.92
N ASP A 238 -18.32 7.94 2.19
CA ASP A 238 -18.32 8.45 0.81
C ASP A 238 -18.19 9.98 0.80
N THR A 239 -16.96 10.46 0.97
CA THR A 239 -16.61 11.89 0.94
C THR A 239 -15.99 12.33 -0.39
N LEU A 240 -15.72 11.42 -1.29
CA LEU A 240 -15.23 11.66 -2.64
C LEU A 240 -15.87 10.64 -3.59
N PRO A 241 -17.14 10.86 -4.01
CA PRO A 241 -17.84 9.93 -4.88
C PRO A 241 -17.15 9.81 -6.25
N LEU A 242 -17.25 8.65 -6.88
CA LEU A 242 -16.65 8.41 -8.19
C LEU A 242 -17.10 9.43 -9.26
N SER A 243 -18.34 9.94 -9.15
CA SER A 243 -18.85 10.97 -10.04
C SER A 243 -18.11 12.32 -9.95
N ALA A 244 -17.34 12.53 -8.88
CA ALA A 244 -16.49 13.72 -8.70
C ALA A 244 -15.05 13.50 -9.15
N GLU A 245 -14.68 12.28 -9.56
CA GLU A 245 -13.33 11.96 -10.00
C GLU A 245 -13.04 12.49 -11.42
N PRO A 246 -11.78 12.93 -11.70
CA PRO A 246 -11.36 13.26 -13.04
C PRO A 246 -11.53 12.09 -14.02
N PRO A 247 -11.94 12.34 -15.29
CA PRO A 247 -12.09 11.27 -16.28
C PRO A 247 -10.86 10.37 -16.44
N ALA A 248 -9.65 10.93 -16.40
CA ALA A 248 -8.40 10.18 -16.49
C ALA A 248 -8.22 9.18 -15.33
N VAL A 249 -8.68 9.51 -14.12
CA VAL A 249 -8.66 8.60 -12.97
C VAL A 249 -9.64 7.44 -13.18
N LEU A 250 -10.84 7.72 -13.68
CA LEU A 250 -11.84 6.69 -13.99
C LEU A 250 -11.34 5.72 -15.07
N GLU A 251 -10.75 6.26 -16.14
CA GLU A 251 -10.13 5.45 -17.21
C GLU A 251 -9.01 4.54 -16.69
N GLN A 252 -8.18 5.04 -15.77
CA GLN A 252 -7.11 4.23 -15.16
C GLN A 252 -7.66 3.16 -14.22
N LEU A 253 -8.67 3.46 -13.41
CA LEU A 253 -9.35 2.46 -12.56
C LEU A 253 -9.96 1.34 -13.41
N ASP A 254 -10.57 1.67 -14.53
CA ASP A 254 -11.11 0.69 -15.48
C ASP A 254 -10.01 -0.13 -16.16
N ALA A 255 -8.91 0.51 -16.56
CA ALA A 255 -7.78 -0.17 -17.18
C ALA A 255 -7.13 -1.19 -16.24
N ILE A 256 -6.83 -0.81 -14.99
CA ILE A 256 -6.26 -1.68 -13.98
C ILE A 256 -7.20 -2.86 -13.68
N GLY A 257 -8.51 -2.62 -13.53
CA GLY A 257 -9.47 -3.69 -13.24
C GLY A 257 -9.62 -4.74 -14.34
N ARG A 258 -9.23 -4.43 -15.58
CA ARG A 258 -9.27 -5.37 -16.73
C ARG A 258 -8.05 -6.29 -16.79
N VAL A 259 -6.91 -5.88 -16.24
CA VAL A 259 -5.66 -6.65 -16.33
C VAL A 259 -5.75 -7.95 -15.54
N VAL A 260 -6.50 -7.96 -14.44
CA VAL A 260 -6.56 -9.10 -13.50
C VAL A 260 -7.89 -9.86 -13.56
N ALA A 261 -8.86 -9.44 -14.38
CA ALA A 261 -10.10 -10.20 -14.54
C ALA A 261 -9.77 -11.63 -15.02
N PRO A 262 -10.13 -12.69 -14.27
CA PRO A 262 -9.88 -14.05 -14.71
C PRO A 262 -10.60 -14.25 -16.04
N HIS A 263 -9.91 -14.87 -17.00
CA HIS A 263 -10.54 -15.31 -18.25
C HIS A 263 -11.71 -16.21 -17.85
N SER A 264 -12.93 -15.70 -17.97
CA SER A 264 -14.14 -16.49 -17.77
C SER A 264 -14.04 -17.69 -18.71
N SER A 265 -13.79 -18.88 -18.13
CA SER A 265 -13.84 -20.14 -18.85
C SER A 265 -15.27 -20.26 -19.41
N ALA A 266 -15.40 -20.08 -20.72
CA ALA A 266 -16.64 -20.34 -21.43
C ALA A 266 -17.08 -21.75 -21.09
N ALA A 267 -18.11 -21.87 -20.29
CA ALA A 267 -18.77 -23.13 -20.03
C ALA A 267 -19.36 -23.62 -21.37
N THR A 268 -18.64 -24.54 -22.02
CA THR A 268 -19.12 -25.27 -23.19
C THR A 268 -20.26 -26.15 -22.70
N SER A 269 -21.48 -25.70 -22.88
CA SER A 269 -22.68 -26.52 -22.73
C SER A 269 -22.65 -27.61 -23.80
N ARG A 270 -22.12 -28.78 -23.47
CA ARG A 270 -22.38 -30.01 -24.25
C ARG A 270 -23.83 -30.42 -24.02
N GLY A 271 -24.67 -30.16 -25.01
CA GLY A 271 -26.01 -30.69 -25.07
C GLY A 271 -25.94 -32.20 -25.08
N PHE A 272 -26.60 -32.84 -24.13
CA PHE A 272 -26.96 -34.24 -24.19
C PHE A 272 -28.16 -34.33 -25.12
N GLY A 273 -27.95 -34.84 -26.36
CA GLY A 273 -29.01 -35.32 -27.21
C GLY A 273 -29.46 -36.67 -26.72
N ALA A 274 -30.73 -36.75 -26.37
CA ALA A 274 -31.40 -38.01 -26.14
C ALA A 274 -31.74 -38.66 -27.50
N SER A 275 -31.45 -39.96 -27.63
CA SER A 275 -32.08 -40.90 -28.52
C SER A 275 -32.18 -42.24 -27.81
#